data_27f80a157ad66f06931b6fc56f138354
#
_entry.id   27f80a157ad66f06931b6fc56f138354
#
_cell.length_a   1.000
_cell.length_b   1.000
_cell.length_c   1.000
_cell.angle_alpha   90.00
_cell.angle_beta   90.00
_cell.angle_gamma   90.00
#
_symmetry.space_group_name_H-M   'P 1'
#
loop_
_entity.id
_entity.type
_entity.pdbx_description
1 polymer ?
#
loop_
_entity_poly.entity_id
_entity_poly.type
_entity_poly.pdbx_seq_one_letter_code
_entity_poly.pdbx_strand_id
1 'polypeptide(L)'
;MKILIIGAGRAGLEVATHLTRIGHAVTIVDNDDAVTRRASEQHGLVALSGDATNASVLEEADVRQSDVVVAMLRRDADNLAVALLARAAGVHRVMVRMRDNAYRQVYASAGIHHVLSETDLITGSIATAIEHEAIRHAMLLGDGSAMAFELTVPPGSVAAGKTIMEVAALPGFPATSVFAAIYQVDGSVEAPRGSSVVHAGTTVLVVSRADDVGRAVKTLTDRSDL
;
A
#
# COMPACT_ATOMS: atom_id res chain seq x y z
N MET A 1 9.06 9.47 -15.33
CA MET A 1 9.16 8.08 -15.83
C MET A 1 8.06 7.83 -16.83
N LYS A 2 8.30 6.94 -17.79
CA LYS A 2 7.27 6.37 -18.67
C LYS A 2 6.70 5.10 -18.01
N ILE A 3 5.41 5.07 -17.79
CA ILE A 3 4.75 3.99 -17.05
C ILE A 3 3.63 3.42 -17.92
N LEU A 4 3.65 2.10 -18.12
CA LEU A 4 2.62 1.38 -18.84
C LEU A 4 1.77 0.59 -17.85
N ILE A 5 0.47 0.90 -17.79
CA ILE A 5 -0.49 0.23 -16.90
C ILE A 5 -1.41 -0.64 -17.75
N ILE A 6 -1.49 -1.92 -17.40
CA ILE A 6 -2.33 -2.89 -18.09
C ILE A 6 -3.54 -3.21 -17.21
N GLY A 7 -4.71 -2.82 -17.69
CA GLY A 7 -5.98 -2.90 -16.98
C GLY A 7 -6.46 -1.53 -16.51
N ALA A 8 -7.47 -0.98 -17.18
CA ALA A 8 -8.12 0.29 -16.88
C ALA A 8 -9.38 0.11 -16.01
N GLY A 9 -9.47 -0.97 -15.26
CA GLY A 9 -10.46 -1.11 -14.22
C GLY A 9 -10.31 -0.03 -13.14
N ARG A 10 -11.22 0.02 -12.17
CA ARG A 10 -11.25 1.07 -11.13
C ARG A 10 -9.87 1.37 -10.53
N ALA A 11 -9.18 0.36 -10.02
CA ALA A 11 -7.87 0.54 -9.39
C ALA A 11 -6.79 0.99 -10.38
N GLY A 12 -6.75 0.42 -11.59
CA GLY A 12 -5.78 0.81 -12.62
C GLY A 12 -5.95 2.27 -13.06
N LEU A 13 -7.19 2.70 -13.23
CA LEU A 13 -7.53 4.08 -13.59
C LEU A 13 -7.12 5.08 -12.49
N GLU A 14 -7.40 4.76 -11.23
CA GLU A 14 -6.98 5.59 -10.09
C GLU A 14 -5.46 5.71 -9.99
N VAL A 15 -4.75 4.60 -10.14
CA VAL A 15 -3.28 4.60 -10.16
C VAL A 15 -2.74 5.43 -11.32
N ALA A 16 -3.29 5.25 -12.54
CA ALA A 16 -2.89 6.01 -13.71
C ALA A 16 -3.10 7.52 -13.53
N THR A 17 -4.28 7.91 -13.05
CA THR A 17 -4.63 9.31 -12.79
C THR A 17 -3.72 9.93 -11.72
N HIS A 18 -3.48 9.20 -10.64
CA HIS A 18 -2.58 9.66 -9.57
C HIS A 18 -1.15 9.89 -10.10
N LEU A 19 -0.59 8.91 -10.82
CA LEU A 19 0.77 8.99 -11.35
C LEU A 19 0.92 10.11 -12.39
N THR A 20 -0.09 10.32 -13.23
CA THR A 20 -0.10 11.43 -14.19
C THR A 20 -0.10 12.77 -13.47
N ARG A 21 -0.90 12.92 -12.40
CA ARG A 21 -0.97 14.15 -11.59
C ARG A 21 0.34 14.52 -10.94
N ILE A 22 1.16 13.54 -10.56
CA ILE A 22 2.51 13.78 -9.99
C ILE A 22 3.63 13.84 -11.05
N GLY A 23 3.26 13.96 -12.34
CA GLY A 23 4.19 14.29 -13.43
C GLY A 23 4.83 13.09 -14.13
N HIS A 24 4.24 11.89 -14.06
CA HIS A 24 4.68 10.76 -14.87
C HIS A 24 3.95 10.72 -16.22
N ALA A 25 4.63 10.22 -17.26
CA ALA A 25 4.00 9.90 -18.55
C ALA A 25 3.39 8.51 -18.43
N VAL A 26 2.06 8.44 -18.41
CA VAL A 26 1.32 7.18 -18.21
C VAL A 26 0.54 6.82 -19.46
N THR A 27 0.74 5.60 -19.95
CA THR A 27 -0.11 4.95 -20.95
C THR A 27 -0.90 3.82 -20.28
N ILE A 28 -2.19 3.72 -20.56
CA ILE A 28 -3.04 2.65 -20.02
C ILE A 28 -3.59 1.79 -21.16
N VAL A 29 -3.63 0.48 -20.96
CA VAL A 29 -4.15 -0.49 -21.93
C VAL A 29 -5.28 -1.29 -21.29
N ASP A 30 -6.38 -1.45 -22.02
CA ASP A 30 -7.48 -2.33 -21.62
C ASP A 30 -8.15 -2.91 -22.88
N ASN A 31 -8.75 -4.07 -22.77
CA ASN A 31 -9.45 -4.70 -23.89
C ASN A 31 -10.88 -4.20 -24.09
N ASP A 32 -11.37 -3.33 -23.21
CA ASP A 32 -12.69 -2.70 -23.31
C ASP A 32 -12.58 -1.28 -23.87
N ASP A 33 -13.04 -1.09 -25.11
CA ASP A 33 -13.04 0.21 -25.80
C ASP A 33 -13.80 1.30 -25.04
N ALA A 34 -14.86 0.96 -24.31
CA ALA A 34 -15.61 1.95 -23.55
C ALA A 34 -14.81 2.44 -22.34
N VAL A 35 -13.99 1.56 -21.76
CA VAL A 35 -13.13 1.87 -20.63
C VAL A 35 -11.96 2.75 -21.08
N THR A 36 -11.28 2.40 -22.17
CA THR A 36 -10.16 3.18 -22.72
C THR A 36 -10.60 4.55 -23.21
N ARG A 37 -11.77 4.63 -23.87
CA ARG A 37 -12.35 5.92 -24.27
C ARG A 37 -12.63 6.81 -23.06
N ARG A 38 -13.22 6.26 -22.00
CA ARG A 38 -13.46 6.99 -20.74
C ARG A 38 -12.16 7.48 -20.11
N ALA A 39 -11.12 6.64 -20.10
CA ALA A 39 -9.80 7.02 -19.59
C ALA A 39 -9.23 8.24 -20.34
N SER A 40 -9.37 8.28 -21.65
CA SER A 40 -8.93 9.42 -22.47
C SER A 40 -9.82 10.66 -22.27
N GLU A 41 -11.14 10.52 -22.40
CA GLU A 41 -12.07 11.66 -22.45
C GLU A 41 -12.27 12.33 -21.08
N GLN A 42 -12.33 11.53 -19.99
CA GLN A 42 -12.62 12.03 -18.65
C GLN A 42 -11.38 12.30 -17.81
N HIS A 43 -10.28 11.58 -18.08
CA HIS A 43 -9.07 11.67 -17.27
C HIS A 43 -7.85 12.19 -18.06
N GLY A 44 -7.98 12.44 -19.37
CA GLY A 44 -6.90 12.94 -20.22
C GLY A 44 -5.71 11.99 -20.34
N LEU A 45 -5.92 10.68 -20.11
CA LEU A 45 -4.87 9.68 -20.17
C LEU A 45 -4.61 9.24 -21.63
N VAL A 46 -3.37 8.89 -21.91
CA VAL A 46 -3.05 8.13 -23.14
C VAL A 46 -3.56 6.71 -22.95
N ALA A 47 -4.54 6.29 -23.73
CA ALA A 47 -5.17 4.99 -23.61
C ALA A 47 -5.18 4.25 -24.95
N LEU A 48 -4.85 2.96 -24.89
CA LEU A 48 -4.85 2.03 -26.02
C LEU A 48 -5.84 0.91 -25.73
N SER A 49 -6.65 0.58 -26.75
CA SER A 49 -7.57 -0.56 -26.66
C SER A 49 -6.93 -1.81 -27.24
N GLY A 50 -6.93 -2.90 -26.48
CA GLY A 50 -6.41 -4.18 -26.94
C GLY A 50 -6.15 -5.17 -25.81
N ASP A 51 -6.01 -6.43 -26.19
CA ASP A 51 -5.64 -7.51 -25.26
C ASP A 51 -4.13 -7.53 -25.07
N ALA A 52 -3.67 -7.05 -23.92
CA ALA A 52 -2.26 -6.95 -23.58
C ALA A 52 -1.54 -8.29 -23.35
N THR A 53 -2.27 -9.41 -23.38
CA THR A 53 -1.65 -10.74 -23.42
C THR A 53 -1.07 -11.05 -24.83
N ASN A 54 -1.38 -10.21 -25.82
CA ASN A 54 -0.78 -10.26 -27.16
C ASN A 54 0.42 -9.31 -27.23
N ALA A 55 1.57 -9.84 -27.64
CA ALA A 55 2.81 -9.06 -27.74
C ALA A 55 2.69 -7.84 -28.67
N SER A 56 1.91 -7.93 -29.75
CA SER A 56 1.68 -6.82 -30.67
C SER A 56 1.02 -5.60 -30.01
N VAL A 57 0.08 -5.83 -29.09
CA VAL A 57 -0.58 -4.75 -28.33
C VAL A 57 0.40 -4.06 -27.38
N LEU A 58 1.28 -4.82 -26.73
CA LEU A 58 2.32 -4.25 -25.88
C LEU A 58 3.37 -3.47 -26.71
N GLU A 59 3.71 -3.92 -27.90
CA GLU A 59 4.59 -3.18 -28.83
C GLU A 59 3.93 -1.88 -29.29
N GLU A 60 2.63 -1.88 -29.63
CA GLU A 60 1.87 -0.68 -29.97
C GLU A 60 1.79 0.31 -28.79
N ALA A 61 1.78 -0.20 -27.55
CA ALA A 61 1.83 0.58 -26.33
C ALA A 61 3.25 1.05 -25.95
N ASP A 62 4.23 0.91 -26.83
CA ASP A 62 5.63 1.30 -26.60
C ASP A 62 6.26 0.63 -25.36
N VAL A 63 5.95 -0.65 -25.10
CA VAL A 63 6.45 -1.39 -23.92
C VAL A 63 7.96 -1.27 -23.75
N ARG A 64 8.74 -1.30 -24.84
CA ARG A 64 10.22 -1.20 -24.81
C ARG A 64 10.73 0.15 -24.30
N GLN A 65 9.91 1.19 -24.39
CA GLN A 65 10.26 2.53 -23.91
C GLN A 65 9.77 2.79 -22.48
N SER A 66 9.10 1.80 -21.87
CA SER A 66 8.54 1.94 -20.53
C SER A 66 9.59 1.68 -19.46
N ASP A 67 9.70 2.59 -18.50
CA ASP A 67 10.54 2.42 -17.29
C ASP A 67 9.91 1.40 -16.34
N VAL A 68 8.57 1.35 -16.32
CA VAL A 68 7.79 0.47 -15.44
C VAL A 68 6.58 -0.06 -16.19
N VAL A 69 6.30 -1.35 -16.03
CA VAL A 69 5.02 -1.97 -16.44
C VAL A 69 4.28 -2.46 -15.21
N VAL A 70 2.99 -2.11 -15.11
CA VAL A 70 2.12 -2.53 -14.01
C VAL A 70 0.97 -3.36 -14.56
N ALA A 71 0.93 -4.65 -14.27
CA ALA A 71 -0.14 -5.54 -14.69
C ALA A 71 -1.23 -5.62 -13.60
N MET A 72 -2.44 -5.15 -13.95
CA MET A 72 -3.58 -5.03 -13.03
C MET A 72 -4.85 -5.68 -13.57
N LEU A 73 -4.72 -6.70 -14.42
CA LEU A 73 -5.83 -7.45 -14.98
C LEU A 73 -6.56 -8.28 -13.90
N ARG A 74 -7.73 -8.82 -14.25
CA ARG A 74 -8.56 -9.58 -13.31
C ARG A 74 -8.01 -10.96 -12.99
N ARG A 75 -7.29 -11.60 -13.92
CA ARG A 75 -6.77 -12.96 -13.81
C ARG A 75 -5.27 -12.93 -13.62
N ASP A 76 -4.78 -13.66 -12.61
CA ASP A 76 -3.35 -13.74 -12.33
C ASP A 76 -2.56 -14.38 -13.49
N ALA A 77 -3.16 -15.33 -14.22
CA ALA A 77 -2.54 -15.90 -15.41
C ALA A 77 -2.28 -14.85 -16.50
N ASP A 78 -3.20 -13.91 -16.72
CA ASP A 78 -3.05 -12.84 -17.69
C ASP A 78 -1.99 -11.83 -17.23
N ASN A 79 -1.98 -11.50 -15.92
CA ASN A 79 -0.93 -10.65 -15.32
C ASN A 79 0.46 -11.28 -15.46
N LEU A 80 0.57 -12.61 -15.28
CA LEU A 80 1.80 -13.34 -15.48
C LEU A 80 2.27 -13.27 -16.95
N ALA A 81 1.36 -13.49 -17.90
CA ALA A 81 1.65 -13.40 -19.33
C ALA A 81 2.18 -12.00 -19.71
N VAL A 82 1.48 -10.94 -19.28
CA VAL A 82 1.90 -9.56 -19.49
C VAL A 82 3.27 -9.30 -18.87
N ALA A 83 3.50 -9.75 -17.64
CA ALA A 83 4.77 -9.56 -16.95
C ALA A 83 5.95 -10.23 -17.66
N LEU A 84 5.76 -11.44 -18.17
CA LEU A 84 6.77 -12.17 -18.94
C LEU A 84 7.06 -11.49 -20.27
N LEU A 85 6.03 -11.04 -21.01
CA LEU A 85 6.17 -10.30 -22.25
C LEU A 85 6.91 -8.97 -22.05
N ALA A 86 6.55 -8.22 -21.01
CA ALA A 86 7.22 -6.95 -20.67
C ALA A 86 8.70 -7.17 -20.35
N ARG A 87 9.03 -8.22 -19.58
CA ARG A 87 10.43 -8.58 -19.32
C ARG A 87 11.18 -9.00 -20.58
N ALA A 88 10.56 -9.80 -21.43
CA ALA A 88 11.14 -10.19 -22.72
C ALA A 88 11.38 -8.97 -23.64
N ALA A 89 10.56 -7.94 -23.52
CA ALA A 89 10.75 -6.65 -24.19
C ALA A 89 11.86 -5.78 -23.59
N GLY A 90 12.47 -6.20 -22.47
CA GLY A 90 13.59 -5.51 -21.82
C GLY A 90 13.19 -4.60 -20.65
N VAL A 91 11.93 -4.62 -20.20
CA VAL A 91 11.51 -3.82 -19.05
C VAL A 91 12.03 -4.44 -17.75
N HIS A 92 12.85 -3.70 -17.03
CA HIS A 92 13.46 -4.18 -15.79
C HIS A 92 12.51 -4.14 -14.58
N ARG A 93 11.61 -3.17 -14.54
CA ARG A 93 10.69 -2.98 -13.41
C ARG A 93 9.28 -3.35 -13.81
N VAL A 94 8.88 -4.57 -13.46
CA VAL A 94 7.53 -5.07 -13.69
C VAL A 94 6.87 -5.32 -12.34
N MET A 95 5.68 -4.76 -12.17
CA MET A 95 4.84 -4.91 -10.98
C MET A 95 3.55 -5.63 -11.35
N VAL A 96 3.06 -6.49 -10.48
CA VAL A 96 1.81 -7.20 -10.72
C VAL A 96 0.86 -7.11 -9.54
N ARG A 97 -0.42 -6.96 -9.82
CA ARG A 97 -1.48 -7.19 -8.85
C ARG A 97 -1.77 -8.69 -8.79
N MET A 98 -1.66 -9.27 -7.62
CA MET A 98 -2.02 -10.66 -7.36
C MET A 98 -3.32 -10.73 -6.58
N ARG A 99 -4.23 -11.59 -7.00
CA ARG A 99 -5.53 -11.82 -6.35
C ARG A 99 -5.60 -13.18 -5.67
N ASP A 100 -4.97 -14.18 -6.26
CA ASP A 100 -4.91 -15.53 -5.74
C ASP A 100 -3.50 -15.83 -5.23
N ASN A 101 -3.38 -16.09 -3.93
CA ASN A 101 -2.10 -16.38 -3.27
C ASN A 101 -1.42 -17.66 -3.81
N ALA A 102 -2.14 -18.55 -4.50
CA ALA A 102 -1.55 -19.68 -5.20
C ALA A 102 -0.54 -19.25 -6.29
N TYR A 103 -0.68 -18.04 -6.83
CA TYR A 103 0.25 -17.49 -7.81
C TYR A 103 1.55 -16.92 -7.22
N ARG A 104 1.65 -16.74 -5.91
CA ARG A 104 2.84 -16.16 -5.26
C ARG A 104 4.13 -16.88 -5.66
N GLN A 105 4.14 -18.20 -5.54
CA GLN A 105 5.31 -19.01 -5.92
C GLN A 105 5.55 -18.99 -7.43
N VAL A 106 4.49 -18.91 -8.25
CA VAL A 106 4.60 -18.83 -9.71
C VAL A 106 5.28 -17.53 -10.12
N TYR A 107 4.85 -16.38 -9.56
CA TYR A 107 5.50 -15.09 -9.80
C TYR A 107 6.97 -15.09 -9.36
N ALA A 108 7.25 -15.62 -8.17
CA ALA A 108 8.63 -15.73 -7.66
C ALA A 108 9.51 -16.56 -8.61
N SER A 109 9.03 -17.73 -9.06
CA SER A 109 9.73 -18.60 -10.01
C SER A 109 9.95 -17.95 -11.37
N ALA A 110 9.03 -17.07 -11.79
CA ALA A 110 9.14 -16.26 -13.00
C ALA A 110 10.08 -15.04 -12.83
N GLY A 111 10.65 -14.84 -11.63
CA GLY A 111 11.50 -13.69 -11.31
C GLY A 111 10.74 -12.37 -11.19
N ILE A 112 9.43 -12.40 -10.92
CA ILE A 112 8.60 -11.23 -10.67
C ILE A 112 8.58 -11.00 -9.16
N HIS A 113 9.29 -9.97 -8.70
CA HIS A 113 9.48 -9.71 -7.27
C HIS A 113 8.57 -8.60 -6.73
N HIS A 114 8.03 -7.74 -7.59
CA HIS A 114 7.11 -6.68 -7.19
C HIS A 114 5.66 -7.16 -7.33
N VAL A 115 5.21 -7.93 -6.36
CA VAL A 115 3.85 -8.50 -6.32
C VAL A 115 3.04 -7.82 -5.24
N LEU A 116 1.92 -7.20 -5.61
CA LEU A 116 0.96 -6.57 -4.70
C LEU A 116 -0.24 -7.52 -4.52
N SER A 117 -0.30 -8.19 -3.37
CA SER A 117 -1.43 -9.06 -3.03
C SER A 117 -2.62 -8.23 -2.58
N GLU A 118 -3.66 -8.17 -3.41
CA GLU A 118 -4.91 -7.51 -3.08
C GLU A 118 -5.57 -8.13 -1.86
N THR A 119 -5.58 -9.46 -1.79
CA THR A 119 -6.17 -10.21 -0.68
C THR A 119 -5.48 -9.90 0.64
N ASP A 120 -4.13 -9.91 0.68
CA ASP A 120 -3.40 -9.67 1.92
C ASP A 120 -3.62 -8.24 2.42
N LEU A 121 -3.62 -7.24 1.51
CA LEU A 121 -3.85 -5.85 1.85
C LEU A 121 -5.24 -5.64 2.47
N ILE A 122 -6.28 -6.19 1.85
CA ILE A 122 -7.67 -6.04 2.31
C ILE A 122 -7.88 -6.83 3.61
N THR A 123 -7.47 -8.11 3.63
CA THR A 123 -7.67 -8.99 4.78
C THR A 123 -6.95 -8.44 6.01
N GLY A 124 -5.69 -8.04 5.86
CA GLY A 124 -4.91 -7.45 6.96
C GLY A 124 -5.57 -6.19 7.52
N SER A 125 -6.03 -5.29 6.66
CA SER A 125 -6.70 -4.06 7.07
C SER A 125 -8.02 -4.33 7.80
N ILE A 126 -8.86 -5.24 7.27
CA ILE A 126 -10.17 -5.56 7.87
C ILE A 126 -9.99 -6.31 9.18
N ALA A 127 -9.12 -7.34 9.23
CA ALA A 127 -8.87 -8.10 10.44
C ALA A 127 -8.38 -7.19 11.57
N THR A 128 -7.43 -6.32 11.28
CA THR A 128 -6.90 -5.36 12.26
C THR A 128 -7.98 -4.40 12.77
N ALA A 129 -8.84 -3.89 11.88
CA ALA A 129 -9.93 -2.99 12.28
C ALA A 129 -10.99 -3.70 13.16
N ILE A 130 -11.20 -4.99 12.96
CA ILE A 130 -12.11 -5.81 13.79
C ILE A 130 -11.47 -6.11 15.15
N GLU A 131 -10.20 -6.50 15.17
CA GLU A 131 -9.50 -6.88 16.41
C GLU A 131 -9.17 -5.69 17.30
N HIS A 132 -8.96 -4.52 16.70
CA HIS A 132 -8.50 -3.32 17.40
C HIS A 132 -9.28 -2.09 16.96
N GLU A 133 -10.42 -1.84 17.60
CA GLU A 133 -11.31 -0.69 17.28
C GLU A 133 -10.59 0.67 17.36
N ALA A 134 -9.55 0.78 18.20
CA ALA A 134 -8.77 2.01 18.34
C ALA A 134 -7.85 2.30 17.13
N ILE A 135 -7.56 1.30 16.30
CA ILE A 135 -6.70 1.46 15.11
C ILE A 135 -7.50 2.08 13.98
N ARG A 136 -7.01 3.19 13.44
CA ARG A 136 -7.62 3.92 12.32
C ARG A 136 -7.16 3.37 10.96
N HIS A 137 -5.85 3.14 10.84
CA HIS A 137 -5.22 2.58 9.66
C HIS A 137 -4.16 1.58 10.08
N ALA A 138 -4.01 0.51 9.33
CA ALA A 138 -2.96 -0.48 9.54
C ALA A 138 -2.43 -1.02 8.21
N MET A 139 -1.15 -1.33 8.19
CA MET A 139 -0.47 -1.93 7.05
C MET A 139 0.50 -3.00 7.54
N LEU A 140 0.34 -4.22 7.02
CA LEU A 140 1.32 -5.28 7.22
C LEU A 140 2.62 -4.96 6.46
N LEU A 141 3.75 -5.21 7.09
CA LEU A 141 5.08 -4.97 6.56
C LEU A 141 5.82 -6.29 6.36
N GLY A 142 6.66 -6.31 5.31
CA GLY A 142 7.44 -7.48 4.95
C GLY A 142 6.55 -8.66 4.57
N ASP A 143 6.73 -9.77 5.27
CA ASP A 143 5.97 -11.02 5.14
C ASP A 143 4.75 -11.11 6.08
N GLY A 144 4.36 -10.01 6.71
CA GLY A 144 3.31 -9.95 7.72
C GLY A 144 3.81 -10.09 9.15
N SER A 145 5.11 -10.22 9.37
CA SER A 145 5.71 -10.34 10.72
C SER A 145 5.70 -9.03 11.51
N ALA A 146 5.55 -7.90 10.83
CA ALA A 146 5.44 -6.58 11.44
C ALA A 146 4.21 -5.81 10.90
N MET A 147 3.74 -4.85 11.68
CA MET A 147 2.62 -3.99 11.33
C MET A 147 2.94 -2.54 11.67
N ALA A 148 2.65 -1.64 10.72
CA ALA A 148 2.52 -0.21 10.99
C ALA A 148 1.04 0.10 11.22
N PHE A 149 0.72 0.82 12.30
CA PHE A 149 -0.66 1.18 12.60
C PHE A 149 -0.77 2.58 13.18
N GLU A 150 -1.89 3.20 12.90
CA GLU A 150 -2.25 4.53 13.42
C GLU A 150 -3.38 4.40 14.42
N LEU A 151 -3.22 5.05 15.56
CA LEU A 151 -4.29 5.23 16.53
C LEU A 151 -4.28 6.65 17.09
N THR A 152 -5.46 7.12 17.50
CA THR A 152 -5.60 8.38 18.23
C THR A 152 -5.55 8.09 19.73
N VAL A 153 -4.64 8.75 20.44
CA VAL A 153 -4.50 8.59 21.89
C VAL A 153 -5.71 9.20 22.59
N PRO A 154 -6.51 8.40 23.31
CA PRO A 154 -7.73 8.92 23.93
C PRO A 154 -7.42 9.81 25.13
N PRO A 155 -8.33 10.74 25.47
CA PRO A 155 -8.27 11.47 26.74
C PRO A 155 -8.27 10.51 27.94
N GLY A 156 -7.39 10.78 28.91
CA GLY A 156 -7.24 9.93 30.09
C GLY A 156 -6.40 8.67 29.88
N SER A 157 -5.81 8.49 28.70
CA SER A 157 -4.83 7.42 28.48
C SER A 157 -3.61 7.58 29.40
N VAL A 158 -3.07 6.46 29.87
CA VAL A 158 -1.81 6.43 30.63
C VAL A 158 -0.62 6.94 29.81
N ALA A 159 -0.72 6.96 28.49
CA ALA A 159 0.30 7.48 27.58
C ALA A 159 0.19 9.01 27.39
N ALA A 160 -0.99 9.59 27.62
CA ALA A 160 -1.22 11.01 27.40
C ALA A 160 -0.41 11.89 28.36
N GLY A 161 0.30 12.89 27.83
CA GLY A 161 1.18 13.79 28.56
C GLY A 161 2.58 13.24 28.83
N LYS A 162 2.86 12.00 28.45
CA LYS A 162 4.18 11.38 28.60
C LYS A 162 5.05 11.57 27.35
N THR A 163 6.34 11.58 27.56
CA THR A 163 7.31 11.50 26.46
C THR A 163 7.32 10.10 25.85
N ILE A 164 7.78 10.01 24.59
CA ILE A 164 7.96 8.71 23.91
C ILE A 164 8.82 7.74 24.75
N MET A 165 9.86 8.26 25.39
CA MET A 165 10.75 7.46 26.24
C MET A 165 10.02 6.94 27.47
N GLU A 166 9.16 7.75 28.11
CA GLU A 166 8.34 7.32 29.24
C GLU A 166 7.27 6.32 28.83
N VAL A 167 6.64 6.51 27.65
CA VAL A 167 5.66 5.53 27.11
C VAL A 167 6.36 4.21 26.81
N ALA A 168 7.54 4.24 26.20
CA ALA A 168 8.32 3.02 25.92
C ALA A 168 8.75 2.26 27.19
N ALA A 169 8.82 2.94 28.34
CA ALA A 169 9.12 2.35 29.65
C ALA A 169 7.87 1.87 30.41
N LEU A 170 6.66 2.11 29.89
CA LEU A 170 5.43 1.66 30.54
C LEU A 170 5.35 0.13 30.60
N PRO A 171 4.89 -0.43 31.72
CA PRO A 171 4.59 -1.85 31.80
C PRO A 171 3.57 -2.25 30.74
N GLY A 172 3.92 -3.25 29.92
CA GLY A 172 3.05 -3.73 28.85
C GLY A 172 3.32 -3.13 27.47
N PHE A 173 4.01 -1.97 27.35
CA PHE A 173 4.41 -1.48 26.03
C PHE A 173 5.53 -2.38 25.46
N PRO A 174 5.34 -2.94 24.25
CA PRO A 174 6.30 -3.91 23.71
C PRO A 174 7.65 -3.24 23.32
N ALA A 175 8.76 -3.81 23.77
CA ALA A 175 10.09 -3.34 23.37
C ALA A 175 10.36 -3.43 21.86
N THR A 176 9.55 -4.20 21.14
CA THR A 176 9.56 -4.34 19.69
C THR A 176 8.80 -3.23 18.96
N SER A 177 8.17 -2.31 19.70
CA SER A 177 7.37 -1.22 19.14
C SER A 177 8.17 0.08 19.10
N VAL A 178 8.03 0.82 17.99
CA VAL A 178 8.63 2.14 17.81
C VAL A 178 7.59 3.13 17.30
N PHE A 179 7.68 4.37 17.78
CA PHE A 179 6.89 5.46 17.22
C PHE A 179 7.57 5.99 15.95
N ALA A 180 6.84 5.99 14.83
CA ALA A 180 7.35 6.44 13.54
C ALA A 180 6.92 7.87 13.20
N ALA A 181 5.73 8.30 13.64
CA ALA A 181 5.24 9.65 13.46
C ALA A 181 4.24 10.04 14.55
N ILE A 182 4.09 11.34 14.79
CA ILE A 182 3.01 11.95 15.57
C ILE A 182 2.31 12.95 14.65
N TYR A 183 1.00 12.75 14.42
CA TYR A 183 0.14 13.67 13.67
C TYR A 183 -0.52 14.62 14.67
N GLN A 184 -0.15 15.88 14.61
CA GLN A 184 -0.71 16.90 15.48
C GLN A 184 -2.13 17.29 15.04
N VAL A 185 -2.87 17.92 15.93
CA VAL A 185 -4.26 18.35 15.67
C VAL A 185 -4.35 19.38 14.55
N ASP A 186 -3.29 20.17 14.34
CA ASP A 186 -3.17 21.15 13.26
C ASP A 186 -2.82 20.55 11.88
N GLY A 187 -2.68 19.22 11.81
CA GLY A 187 -2.33 18.48 10.59
C GLY A 187 -0.83 18.40 10.31
N SER A 188 0.02 18.98 11.16
CA SER A 188 1.47 18.81 11.04
C SER A 188 1.90 17.41 11.44
N VAL A 189 3.01 16.94 10.85
CA VAL A 189 3.59 15.61 11.14
C VAL A 189 4.96 15.81 11.78
N GLU A 190 5.12 15.27 12.97
CA GLU A 190 6.37 15.27 13.70
C GLU A 190 7.08 13.92 13.58
N ALA A 191 8.40 13.94 13.29
CA ALA A 191 9.26 12.77 13.45
C ALA A 191 9.66 12.67 14.93
N PRO A 192 9.08 11.72 15.70
CA PRO A 192 9.21 11.73 17.16
C PRO A 192 10.64 11.43 17.61
N ARG A 193 11.00 12.04 18.72
CA ARG A 193 12.21 11.78 19.50
C ARG A 193 11.84 11.22 20.87
N GLY A 194 12.79 10.69 21.61
CA GLY A 194 12.54 10.21 22.98
C GLY A 194 11.92 11.26 23.90
N SER A 195 12.19 12.57 23.65
CA SER A 195 11.64 13.71 24.38
C SER A 195 10.33 14.26 23.83
N SER A 196 9.86 13.79 22.65
CA SER A 196 8.56 14.20 22.10
C SER A 196 7.43 13.73 23.00
N VAL A 197 6.45 14.59 23.24
CA VAL A 197 5.33 14.32 24.14
C VAL A 197 4.12 13.82 23.34
N VAL A 198 3.52 12.73 23.80
CA VAL A 198 2.27 12.19 23.29
C VAL A 198 1.10 12.90 23.96
N HIS A 199 0.33 13.69 23.21
CA HIS A 199 -0.84 14.39 23.76
C HIS A 199 -2.12 13.62 23.52
N ALA A 200 -3.11 13.80 24.41
CA ALA A 200 -4.47 13.33 24.16
C ALA A 200 -5.03 13.97 22.88
N GLY A 201 -5.68 13.16 22.04
CA GLY A 201 -6.25 13.60 20.75
C GLY A 201 -5.26 13.61 19.60
N THR A 202 -3.95 13.43 19.83
CA THR A 202 -3.00 13.24 18.71
C THR A 202 -3.07 11.83 18.17
N THR A 203 -2.83 11.68 16.87
CA THR A 203 -2.70 10.37 16.24
C THR A 203 -1.23 9.98 16.16
N VAL A 204 -0.89 8.78 16.58
CA VAL A 204 0.47 8.25 16.52
C VAL A 204 0.54 7.12 15.50
N LEU A 205 1.62 7.10 14.71
CA LEU A 205 2.00 5.97 13.87
C LEU A 205 3.02 5.13 14.63
N VAL A 206 2.68 3.88 14.87
CA VAL A 206 3.55 2.91 15.58
C VAL A 206 3.85 1.75 14.65
N VAL A 207 5.10 1.29 14.68
CA VAL A 207 5.52 0.04 14.03
C VAL A 207 5.83 -0.96 15.12
N SER A 208 5.26 -2.16 15.02
CA SER A 208 5.42 -3.24 16.00
C SER A 208 5.48 -4.60 15.31
N ARG A 209 5.93 -5.62 16.03
CA ARG A 209 5.65 -7.00 15.60
C ARG A 209 4.15 -7.25 15.58
N ALA A 210 3.67 -8.02 14.61
CA ALA A 210 2.24 -8.30 14.46
C ALA A 210 1.62 -8.87 15.77
N ASP A 211 2.31 -9.82 16.42
CA ASP A 211 1.86 -10.44 17.68
C ASP A 211 1.81 -9.46 18.87
N ASP A 212 2.47 -8.33 18.78
CA ASP A 212 2.62 -7.36 19.86
C ASP A 212 1.67 -6.17 19.73
N VAL A 213 0.97 -6.04 18.58
CA VAL A 213 0.06 -4.92 18.29
C VAL A 213 -0.99 -4.74 19.38
N GLY A 214 -1.65 -5.82 19.79
CA GLY A 214 -2.68 -5.76 20.83
C GLY A 214 -2.18 -5.19 22.16
N ARG A 215 -0.94 -5.54 22.56
CA ARG A 215 -0.30 -4.99 23.77
C ARG A 215 0.02 -3.51 23.63
N ALA A 216 0.56 -3.12 22.47
CA ALA A 216 0.86 -1.72 22.19
C ALA A 216 -0.42 -0.86 22.19
N VAL A 217 -1.47 -1.32 21.50
CA VAL A 217 -2.78 -0.65 21.45
C VAL A 217 -3.35 -0.51 22.86
N LYS A 218 -3.37 -1.61 23.63
CA LYS A 218 -3.86 -1.59 24.99
C LYS A 218 -3.14 -0.54 25.84
N THR A 219 -1.80 -0.54 25.85
CA THR A 219 -1.02 0.44 26.63
C THR A 219 -1.29 1.88 26.20
N LEU A 220 -1.49 2.12 24.90
CA LEU A 220 -1.76 3.47 24.38
C LEU A 220 -3.19 3.96 24.60
N THR A 221 -4.12 3.04 24.89
CA THR A 221 -5.55 3.35 25.08
C THR A 221 -6.07 3.13 26.50
N ASP A 222 -5.34 2.37 27.33
CA ASP A 222 -5.72 2.15 28.72
C ASP A 222 -5.84 3.47 29.48
N ARG A 223 -6.91 3.60 30.24
CA ARG A 223 -7.14 4.78 31.08
C ARG A 223 -6.33 4.66 32.35
N SER A 224 -5.80 5.80 32.80
CA SER A 224 -5.28 5.91 34.16
C SER A 224 -6.46 5.67 35.10
N ASP A 225 -6.41 4.62 35.93
CA ASP A 225 -7.30 4.51 37.07
C ASP A 225 -7.01 5.72 37.99
N LEU A 226 -7.94 6.68 37.98
CA LEU A 226 -7.96 7.81 38.92
C LEU A 226 -8.47 7.36 40.23
#